data_ceac04330f3ccad311d94f9946cfc6d5
#
_entry.id   ceac04330f3ccad311d94f9946cfc6d5
#
_cell.length_a   1.000
_cell.length_b   1.000
_cell.length_c   1.000
_cell.angle_alpha   90.00
_cell.angle_beta   90.00
_cell.angle_gamma   90.00
#
_symmetry.space_group_name_H-M   'P 1'
#
loop_
_entity.id
_entity.type
_entity.pdbx_description
1 polymer ?
#
loop_
_entity_poly.entity_id
_entity_poly.type
_entity_poly.pdbx_seq_one_letter_code
_entity_poly.pdbx_strand_id
1 'polypeptide(L)' 'MKTIFVNGTFDLLHPGHVSLLNWAKSLGDYIVVGIDTDDRVKEKKGSTRPIYNQTARGIMLVSLSAVDEVRYFDSD' A
#
# COMPACT_ATOMS: atom_id res chain seq x y z
N MET A 1 -19.68 -10.47 -0.14
CA MET A 1 -18.72 -9.40 -0.46
C MET A 1 -17.38 -10.01 -0.78
N LYS A 2 -16.73 -9.54 -1.85
CA LYS A 2 -15.42 -10.05 -2.25
C LYS A 2 -14.35 -9.07 -1.84
N THR A 3 -13.44 -9.50 -0.95
CA THR A 3 -12.32 -8.69 -0.48
C THR A 3 -11.07 -9.03 -1.28
N ILE A 4 -10.38 -8.01 -1.77
CA ILE A 4 -9.12 -8.15 -2.50
C ILE A 4 -8.00 -7.55 -1.67
N PHE A 5 -6.92 -8.31 -1.48
CA PHE A 5 -5.72 -7.84 -0.78
C PHE A 5 -4.63 -7.51 -1.80
N VAL A 6 -4.04 -6.33 -1.65
CA VAL A 6 -2.90 -5.90 -2.47
C VAL A 6 -1.78 -5.51 -1.52
N ASN A 7 -0.63 -6.17 -1.63
CA ASN A 7 0.52 -5.90 -0.77
C ASN A 7 1.63 -5.21 -1.54
N GLY A 8 2.32 -4.30 -0.90
CA GLY A 8 3.47 -3.62 -1.50
C GLY A 8 4.12 -2.64 -0.55
N THR A 9 5.20 -2.05 -0.98
CA THR A 9 5.89 -1.00 -0.22
C THR A 9 5.21 0.35 -0.41
N PHE A 10 4.86 0.67 -1.64
CA PHE A 10 4.23 1.94 -2.02
C PHE A 10 5.00 3.16 -1.47
N ASP A 11 6.33 3.11 -1.59
CA ASP A 11 7.18 4.19 -1.08
C ASP A 11 6.91 5.50 -1.80
N LEU A 12 6.94 5.46 -3.12
CA LEU A 12 6.57 6.60 -3.96
C LEU A 12 5.37 6.19 -4.81
N LEU A 13 4.22 6.76 -4.48
CA LEU A 13 3.01 6.47 -5.22
C LEU A 13 3.08 7.11 -6.61
N HIS A 14 2.76 6.33 -7.64
CA HIS A 14 2.80 6.80 -9.02
C HIS A 14 1.61 6.25 -9.82
N PRO A 15 1.39 6.75 -11.06
CA PRO A 15 0.21 6.33 -11.85
C PRO A 15 0.05 4.83 -12.02
N GLY A 16 1.14 4.07 -12.08
CA GLY A 16 1.08 2.61 -12.16
C GLY A 16 0.42 1.98 -10.95
N HIS A 17 0.68 2.52 -9.75
CA HIS A 17 0.02 2.06 -8.53
C HIS A 17 -1.47 2.37 -8.56
N VAL A 18 -1.85 3.55 -9.02
CA VAL A 18 -3.26 3.93 -9.13
C VAL A 18 -3.98 3.01 -10.11
N SER A 19 -3.37 2.71 -11.25
CA SER A 19 -3.96 1.78 -12.23
C SER A 19 -4.14 0.38 -11.66
N LEU A 20 -3.13 -0.11 -10.92
CA LEU A 20 -3.21 -1.41 -10.26
C LEU A 20 -4.38 -1.47 -9.28
N LEU A 21 -4.52 -0.44 -8.45
CA LEU A 21 -5.56 -0.41 -7.42
C LEU A 21 -6.95 -0.27 -8.03
N ASN A 22 -7.09 0.51 -9.08
CA ASN A 22 -8.35 0.62 -9.82
C ASN A 22 -8.72 -0.71 -10.47
N TRP A 23 -7.74 -1.42 -11.02
CA TRP A 23 -7.96 -2.74 -11.58
C TRP A 23 -8.42 -3.73 -10.50
N ALA A 24 -7.75 -3.72 -9.34
CA ALA A 24 -8.13 -4.58 -8.21
C ALA A 24 -9.57 -4.28 -7.76
N LYS A 25 -9.95 -3.01 -7.71
CA LYS A 25 -11.32 -2.61 -7.35
C LYS A 25 -12.35 -3.16 -8.33
N SER A 26 -11.99 -3.30 -9.60
CA SER A 26 -12.89 -3.88 -10.60
C SER A 26 -13.16 -5.36 -10.38
N LEU A 27 -12.29 -6.04 -9.61
CA LEU A 27 -12.40 -7.48 -9.34
C LEU A 27 -13.15 -7.81 -8.05
N GLY A 28 -13.33 -6.84 -7.17
CA GLY A 28 -13.94 -7.09 -5.87
C GLY A 28 -14.66 -5.87 -5.31
N ASP A 29 -15.24 -6.05 -4.13
CA ASP A 29 -16.07 -5.04 -3.50
C ASP A 29 -15.33 -4.21 -2.46
N TYR A 30 -14.29 -4.78 -1.87
CA TYR A 30 -13.56 -4.17 -0.77
C TYR A 30 -12.06 -4.40 -0.97
N ILE A 31 -11.29 -3.31 -1.04
CA ILE A 31 -9.85 -3.37 -1.31
C ILE A 31 -9.08 -3.03 -0.05
N VAL A 32 -8.26 -3.99 0.40
CA VAL A 32 -7.34 -3.81 1.53
C VAL A 32 -5.92 -3.75 0.97
N VAL A 33 -5.21 -2.67 1.26
CA VAL A 33 -3.82 -2.52 0.87
C VAL A 33 -2.95 -2.76 2.09
N GLY A 34 -2.05 -3.73 2.01
CA GLY A 34 -1.05 -4.01 3.03
C GLY A 34 0.27 -3.37 2.64
N ILE A 35 0.85 -2.59 3.54
CA ILE A 35 2.13 -1.93 3.29
C ILE A 35 3.15 -2.31 4.35
N ASP A 36 4.41 -2.36 3.93
CA ASP A 36 5.53 -2.61 4.85
C ASP A 36 5.70 -1.43 5.79
N THR A 37 5.98 -1.71 7.07
CA THR A 37 6.38 -0.68 8.02
C THR A 37 7.72 -0.08 7.62
N ASP A 38 8.06 1.08 8.17
CA ASP A 38 9.35 1.73 7.89
C ASP A 38 10.52 0.81 8.22
N ASP A 39 10.47 0.13 9.36
CA ASP A 39 11.54 -0.79 9.76
C ASP A 39 11.71 -1.92 8.76
N ARG A 40 10.61 -2.48 8.27
CA ARG A 40 10.66 -3.55 7.29
C ARG A 40 11.23 -3.08 5.95
N VAL A 41 10.88 -1.87 5.52
CA VAL A 41 11.43 -1.30 4.29
C VAL A 41 12.94 -1.11 4.41
N LYS A 42 13.42 -0.62 5.56
CA LYS A 42 14.85 -0.44 5.81
C LYS A 42 15.60 -1.77 5.77
N GLU A 43 15.02 -2.82 6.32
CA GLU A 43 15.62 -4.16 6.26
C GLU A 43 15.79 -4.65 4.84
N LYS A 44 14.79 -4.41 3.98
CA LYS A 44 14.78 -4.90 2.61
C LYS A 44 15.53 -4.03 1.63
N LYS A 45 15.49 -2.70 1.81
CA LYS A 45 15.95 -1.73 0.82
C LYS A 45 17.06 -0.81 1.29
N GLY A 46 17.45 -0.90 2.56
CA GLY A 46 18.53 -0.10 3.11
C GLY A 46 18.04 1.10 3.92
N SER A 47 18.98 1.74 4.60
CA SER A 47 18.71 2.79 5.58
C SER A 47 18.18 4.11 5.00
N THR A 48 18.33 4.30 3.69
CA THR A 48 17.83 5.52 3.02
C THR A 48 16.36 5.42 2.61
N ARG A 49 15.73 4.27 2.85
CA ARG A 49 14.33 4.01 2.52
C ARG A 49 13.53 3.76 3.79
N PRO A 50 12.21 4.05 3.79
CA PRO A 50 11.43 4.64 2.71
C PRO A 50 11.67 6.16 2.60
N ILE A 51 11.27 6.74 1.47
CA ILE A 51 11.25 8.20 1.29
C ILE A 51 10.13 8.81 2.13
N TYR A 52 8.93 8.22 2.03
CA TYR A 52 7.79 8.60 2.88
C TYR A 52 7.62 7.58 3.99
N ASN A 53 7.42 8.04 5.23
CA ASN A 53 7.18 7.15 6.35
C ASN A 53 5.85 6.40 6.19
N GLN A 54 5.66 5.35 7.00
CA GLN A 54 4.47 4.49 6.87
C GLN A 54 3.16 5.26 7.05
N THR A 55 3.12 6.23 7.96
CA THR A 55 1.93 7.05 8.18
C THR A 55 1.58 7.84 6.92
N ALA A 56 2.58 8.50 6.32
CA ALA A 56 2.37 9.27 5.09
C ALA A 56 1.93 8.37 3.93
N ARG A 57 2.55 7.20 3.78
CA ARG A 57 2.17 6.24 2.74
C ARG A 57 0.73 5.77 2.92
N GLY A 58 0.35 5.47 4.15
CA GLY A 58 -1.02 5.04 4.45
C GLY A 58 -2.05 6.11 4.15
N ILE A 59 -1.75 7.37 4.52
CA ILE A 59 -2.65 8.50 4.25
C ILE A 59 -2.87 8.68 2.74
N MET A 60 -1.79 8.61 1.96
CA MET A 60 -1.89 8.74 0.51
C MET A 60 -2.73 7.63 -0.10
N LEU A 61 -2.52 6.39 0.35
CA LEU A 61 -3.26 5.24 -0.17
C LEU A 61 -4.73 5.30 0.19
N VAL A 62 -5.07 5.58 1.45
CA VAL A 62 -6.47 5.61 1.88
C VAL A 62 -7.24 6.76 1.24
N SER A 63 -6.54 7.77 0.73
CA SER A 63 -7.15 8.89 0.01
C SER A 63 -7.59 8.52 -1.41
N LEU A 64 -7.12 7.39 -1.94
CA LEU A 64 -7.53 6.93 -3.26
C LEU A 64 -8.91 6.29 -3.18
N SER A 65 -9.78 6.61 -4.13
CA SER A 65 -11.16 6.10 -4.13
C SER A 65 -11.24 4.57 -4.21
N ALA A 66 -10.23 3.93 -4.82
CA ALA A 66 -10.21 2.48 -4.95
C ALA A 66 -9.85 1.75 -3.65
N VAL A 67 -9.24 2.44 -2.69
CA VAL A 67 -8.74 1.83 -1.45
C VAL A 67 -9.76 2.01 -0.32
N ASP A 68 -10.14 0.90 0.29
CA ASP A 68 -11.09 0.90 1.41
C ASP A 68 -10.39 0.83 2.77
N GLU A 69 -9.24 0.17 2.83
CA GLU A 69 -8.54 -0.03 4.09
C GLU A 69 -7.03 -0.18 3.84
N VAL A 70 -6.23 0.29 4.80
CA VAL A 70 -4.77 0.12 4.78
C VAL A 70 -4.34 -0.60 6.05
N ARG A 71 -3.46 -1.60 5.91
CA ARG A 71 -2.86 -2.33 7.03
C ARG A 71 -1.34 -2.30 6.90
N TYR A 72 -0.66 -2.43 8.05
CA TYR A 72 0.80 -2.37 8.14
C TYR A 72 1.37 -3.72 8.52
N PHE A 73 2.47 -4.14 7.88
CA PHE A 73 3.12 -5.41 8.15
C PHE A 73 4.57 -5.22 8.54
N ASP A 74 4.98 -5.85 9.65
CA ASP A 74 6.38 -5.90 10.11
C ASP A 74 7.10 -7.14 9.63
N SER A 75 6.37 -8.19 9.30
CA SER A 75 6.92 -9.51 8.92
C SER A 75 6.03 -10.17 7.88
N ASP A 76 6.55 -11.19 7.27
CA ASP A 76 5.80 -11.97 6.26
C ASP A 76 4.65 -12.78 6.85
#